data_7ff54ac1058dd355f234d94df24c6e3a
#
_entry.id   7ff54ac1058dd355f234d94df24c6e3a
#
_cell.length_a   1.000
_cell.length_b   1.000
_cell.length_c   1.000
_cell.angle_alpha   90.00
_cell.angle_beta   90.00
_cell.angle_gamma   90.00
#
_symmetry.space_group_name_H-M   'P 1'
#
loop_
_entity.id
_entity.type
_entity.pdbx_description
1 polymer ?
#
loop_
_entity_poly.entity_id
_entity_poly.type
_entity_poly.pdbx_seq_one_letter_code
_entity_poly.pdbx_strand_id
1 'polypeptide(L)'
;MFKGIFIKNFFNLIINQGINILIALLATRILFSTLGEAQYGLVNLALSVVLLSSITVSYGYHLNGPKRIALFRDESAKKETLINEIIATRIIIAFGMAIILFCLTYFFGFFKSYAALLYYSLILLFSQALFPMFYFQGNDKIAWASLVNAFAKGAYLLLIVLFIKIPEDATYVNFLFGITALIVYIVTWIIIYKKE
;
A
#
# COMPACT_ATOMS: atom_id res chain seq x y z
N MET A 1 8.07 -33.00 -11.50
CA MET A 1 7.59 -31.76 -12.10
C MET A 1 7.22 -30.69 -11.05
N PHE A 2 6.50 -31.02 -9.98
CA PHE A 2 6.10 -30.06 -8.90
C PHE A 2 7.26 -29.41 -8.14
N LYS A 3 8.35 -30.12 -7.82
CA LYS A 3 9.52 -29.57 -7.11
C LYS A 3 10.19 -28.40 -7.85
N GLY A 4 10.31 -28.46 -9.17
CA GLY A 4 10.97 -27.39 -9.95
C GLY A 4 10.16 -26.09 -10.00
N ILE A 5 8.84 -26.19 -10.09
CA ILE A 5 7.93 -25.01 -10.08
C ILE A 5 7.93 -24.37 -8.70
N PHE A 6 7.90 -25.17 -7.62
CA PHE A 6 7.96 -24.67 -6.25
C PHE A 6 9.27 -23.92 -5.97
N ILE A 7 10.41 -24.50 -6.34
CA ILE A 7 11.73 -23.88 -6.17
C ILE A 7 11.82 -22.57 -6.94
N LYS A 8 11.38 -22.53 -8.20
CA LYS A 8 11.36 -21.31 -9.03
C LYS A 8 10.51 -20.21 -8.41
N ASN A 9 9.31 -20.54 -7.95
CA ASN A 9 8.42 -19.58 -7.29
C ASN A 9 9.00 -19.07 -5.97
N PHE A 10 9.65 -19.92 -5.19
CA PHE A 10 10.33 -19.55 -3.96
C PHE A 10 11.49 -18.59 -4.20
N PHE A 11 12.36 -18.87 -5.17
CA PHE A 11 13.45 -17.95 -5.53
C PHE A 11 12.93 -16.61 -6.06
N ASN A 12 11.91 -16.59 -6.91
CA ASN A 12 11.29 -15.36 -7.38
C ASN A 12 10.72 -14.53 -6.22
N LEU A 13 10.15 -15.17 -5.21
CA LEU A 13 9.60 -14.50 -4.03
C LEU A 13 10.71 -13.89 -3.17
N ILE A 14 11.82 -14.60 -2.97
CA ILE A 14 13.00 -14.09 -2.25
C ILE A 14 13.62 -12.90 -2.99
N ILE A 15 13.83 -13.00 -4.29
CA ILE A 15 14.38 -11.91 -5.10
C ILE A 15 13.48 -10.68 -5.04
N ASN A 16 12.17 -10.85 -5.23
CA ASN A 16 11.23 -9.75 -5.16
C ASN A 16 11.19 -9.11 -3.76
N GLN A 17 11.25 -9.91 -2.70
CA GLN A 17 11.32 -9.39 -1.35
C GLN A 17 12.63 -8.66 -1.07
N GLY A 18 13.75 -9.18 -1.56
CA GLY A 18 15.05 -8.53 -1.50
C GLY A 18 15.05 -7.16 -2.18
N ILE A 19 14.47 -7.08 -3.39
CA ILE A 19 14.31 -5.81 -4.12
C ILE A 19 13.46 -4.81 -3.31
N ASN A 20 12.36 -5.25 -2.72
CA ASN A 20 11.51 -4.40 -1.88
C ASN A 20 12.27 -3.83 -0.67
N ILE A 21 13.13 -4.63 -0.04
CA ILE A 21 13.95 -4.20 1.09
C ILE A 21 15.02 -3.21 0.63
N LEU A 22 15.71 -3.49 -0.48
CA LEU A 22 16.73 -2.60 -1.02
C LEU A 22 16.15 -1.22 -1.37
N ILE A 23 15.00 -1.17 -2.03
CA ILE A 23 14.32 0.09 -2.36
C ILE A 23 13.96 0.84 -1.07
N ALA A 24 13.45 0.16 -0.05
CA ALA A 24 13.12 0.79 1.22
C ALA A 24 14.36 1.36 1.92
N LEU A 25 15.49 0.63 1.93
CA LEU A 25 16.75 1.11 2.51
C LEU A 25 17.30 2.34 1.76
N LEU A 26 17.25 2.34 0.44
CA LEU A 26 17.66 3.48 -0.38
C LEU A 26 16.77 4.70 -0.11
N ALA A 27 15.46 4.53 -0.08
CA ALA A 27 14.51 5.59 0.24
C ALA A 27 14.78 6.17 1.65
N THR A 28 14.96 5.30 2.66
CA THR A 28 15.30 5.70 4.02
C THR A 28 16.58 6.54 4.07
N ARG A 29 17.64 6.08 3.41
CA ARG A 29 18.93 6.79 3.38
C ARG A 29 18.78 8.19 2.76
N ILE A 30 18.10 8.28 1.60
CA ILE A 30 17.89 9.55 0.91
C ILE A 30 17.05 10.50 1.77
N LEU A 31 15.92 10.04 2.30
CA LEU A 31 15.04 10.85 3.13
C LEU A 31 15.74 11.32 4.41
N PHE A 32 16.46 10.44 5.09
CA PHE A 32 17.17 10.82 6.31
C PHE A 32 18.26 11.87 6.05
N SER A 33 19.02 11.73 4.95
CA SER A 33 20.05 12.70 4.57
C SER A 33 19.49 14.04 4.10
N THR A 34 18.30 14.05 3.47
CA THR A 34 17.70 15.28 2.91
C THR A 34 16.86 16.03 3.95
N LEU A 35 16.07 15.32 4.75
CA LEU A 35 15.13 15.92 5.69
C LEU A 35 15.75 16.19 7.07
N GLY A 36 16.80 15.46 7.43
CA GLY A 36 17.36 15.43 8.77
C GLY A 36 16.50 14.61 9.75
N GLU A 37 17.06 14.37 10.94
CA GLU A 37 16.47 13.46 11.94
C GLU A 37 15.07 13.88 12.39
N ALA A 38 14.86 15.17 12.68
CA ALA A 38 13.61 15.69 13.24
C ALA A 38 12.44 15.52 12.24
N GLN A 39 12.60 15.98 10.99
CA GLN A 39 11.54 15.91 9.99
C GLN A 39 11.28 14.47 9.55
N TYR A 40 12.34 13.66 9.37
CA TYR A 40 12.19 12.24 9.07
C TYR A 40 11.45 11.49 10.19
N GLY A 41 11.71 11.84 11.47
CA GLY A 41 10.98 11.31 12.62
C GLY A 41 9.47 11.61 12.54
N LEU A 42 9.09 12.86 12.23
CA LEU A 42 7.67 13.26 12.09
C LEU A 42 6.99 12.56 10.90
N VAL A 43 7.67 12.40 9.77
CA VAL A 43 7.17 11.61 8.62
C VAL A 43 6.84 10.18 9.04
N ASN A 44 7.73 9.53 9.79
CA ASN A 44 7.52 8.15 10.26
C ASN A 44 6.41 8.06 11.32
N LEU A 45 6.25 9.07 12.19
CA LEU A 45 5.13 9.12 13.13
C LEU A 45 3.79 9.19 12.38
N ALA A 46 3.65 10.10 11.40
CA ALA A 46 2.46 10.18 10.58
C ALA A 46 2.20 8.87 9.81
N LEU A 47 3.25 8.28 9.22
CA LEU A 47 3.16 6.99 8.54
C LEU A 47 2.68 5.89 9.48
N SER A 48 3.20 5.82 10.71
CA SER A 48 2.83 4.79 11.70
C SER A 48 1.36 4.88 12.08
N VAL A 49 0.82 6.08 12.31
CA VAL A 49 -0.61 6.30 12.60
C VAL A 49 -1.48 5.77 11.46
N VAL A 50 -1.11 6.09 10.21
CA VAL A 50 -1.87 5.64 9.03
C VAL A 50 -1.75 4.13 8.81
N LEU A 51 -0.58 3.54 9.01
CA LEU A 51 -0.38 2.10 8.89
C LEU A 51 -1.17 1.31 9.94
N LEU A 52 -1.21 1.78 11.19
CA LEU A 52 -2.06 1.19 12.23
C LEU A 52 -3.54 1.28 11.85
N SER A 53 -3.98 2.43 11.34
CA SER A 53 -5.34 2.62 10.86
C SER A 53 -5.68 1.72 9.65
N SER A 54 -4.70 1.41 8.80
CA SER A 54 -4.88 0.53 7.64
C SER A 54 -5.19 -0.94 8.02
N ILE A 55 -4.86 -1.36 9.24
CA ILE A 55 -5.27 -2.68 9.76
C ILE A 55 -6.79 -2.77 9.80
N THR A 56 -7.46 -1.70 10.26
CA THR A 56 -8.93 -1.61 10.25
C THR A 56 -9.48 -1.59 8.83
N VAL A 57 -8.84 -0.88 7.90
CA VAL A 57 -9.24 -0.86 6.47
C VAL A 57 -9.20 -2.27 5.87
N SER A 58 -8.26 -3.10 6.29
CA SER A 58 -8.16 -4.48 5.82
C SER A 58 -9.30 -5.38 6.29
N TYR A 59 -9.94 -5.10 7.42
CA TYR A 59 -11.13 -5.76 8.00
C TYR A 59 -11.12 -7.30 7.88
N GLY A 60 -9.97 -7.92 8.09
CA GLY A 60 -9.84 -9.39 7.97
C GLY A 60 -9.86 -9.95 6.54
N TYR A 61 -10.07 -9.12 5.51
CA TYR A 61 -10.06 -9.58 4.11
C TYR A 61 -8.70 -10.11 3.65
N HIS A 62 -7.61 -9.81 4.35
CA HIS A 62 -6.31 -10.43 4.09
C HIS A 62 -6.30 -11.94 4.37
N LEU A 63 -7.18 -12.45 5.23
CA LEU A 63 -7.34 -13.88 5.54
C LEU A 63 -8.50 -14.51 4.77
N ASN A 64 -9.66 -13.87 4.79
CA ASN A 64 -10.89 -14.44 4.21
C ASN A 64 -11.01 -14.18 2.71
N GLY A 65 -10.48 -13.05 2.21
CA GLY A 65 -10.48 -12.71 0.80
C GLY A 65 -9.85 -13.78 -0.08
N PRO A 66 -8.60 -14.20 0.17
CA PRO A 66 -7.94 -15.24 -0.62
C PRO A 66 -8.70 -16.57 -0.65
N LYS A 67 -9.25 -16.99 0.50
CA LYS A 67 -10.04 -18.23 0.58
C LYS A 67 -11.28 -18.16 -0.31
N ARG A 68 -12.03 -17.06 -0.27
CA ARG A 68 -13.23 -16.86 -1.08
C ARG A 68 -12.90 -16.75 -2.57
N ILE A 69 -11.81 -16.07 -2.94
CA ILE A 69 -11.33 -16.00 -4.34
C ILE A 69 -10.97 -17.39 -4.86
N ALA A 70 -10.29 -18.21 -4.05
CA ALA A 70 -9.93 -19.57 -4.43
C ALA A 70 -11.16 -20.47 -4.64
N LEU A 71 -12.22 -20.30 -3.82
CA LEU A 71 -13.49 -21.04 -3.96
C LEU A 71 -14.22 -20.72 -5.25
N PHE A 72 -14.17 -19.47 -5.72
CA PHE A 72 -14.86 -19.00 -6.94
C PHE A 72 -13.90 -18.90 -8.14
N ARG A 73 -12.79 -19.64 -8.13
CA ARG A 73 -11.75 -19.54 -9.18
C ARG A 73 -12.32 -19.77 -10.57
N ASP A 74 -13.23 -20.72 -10.74
CA ASP A 74 -13.83 -21.11 -12.02
C ASP A 74 -15.20 -20.44 -12.28
N GLU A 75 -15.64 -19.56 -11.39
CA GLU A 75 -16.93 -18.86 -11.48
C GLU A 75 -16.68 -17.33 -11.63
N SER A 76 -16.33 -16.89 -12.84
CA SER A 76 -15.92 -15.49 -13.11
C SER A 76 -16.91 -14.45 -12.57
N ALA A 77 -18.21 -14.61 -12.78
CA ALA A 77 -19.21 -13.65 -12.32
C ALA A 77 -19.27 -13.51 -10.79
N LYS A 78 -19.20 -14.63 -10.04
CA LYS A 78 -19.19 -14.59 -8.58
C LYS A 78 -17.87 -14.04 -8.03
N LYS A 79 -16.76 -14.35 -8.70
CA LYS A 79 -15.45 -13.83 -8.36
C LYS A 79 -15.39 -12.32 -8.54
N GLU A 80 -15.89 -11.79 -9.65
CA GLU A 80 -15.96 -10.35 -9.91
C GLU A 80 -16.85 -9.62 -8.88
N THR A 81 -18.04 -10.15 -8.60
CA THR A 81 -18.91 -9.61 -7.55
C THR A 81 -18.21 -9.54 -6.21
N LEU A 82 -17.51 -10.62 -5.82
CA LEU A 82 -16.74 -10.68 -4.57
C LEU A 82 -15.61 -9.65 -4.53
N ILE A 83 -14.87 -9.46 -5.64
CA ILE A 83 -13.81 -8.45 -5.73
C ILE A 83 -14.39 -7.07 -5.50
N ASN A 84 -15.49 -6.74 -6.17
CA ASN A 84 -16.16 -5.46 -6.04
C ASN A 84 -16.67 -5.20 -4.62
N GLU A 85 -17.27 -6.20 -3.97
CA GLU A 85 -17.70 -6.13 -2.57
C GLU A 85 -16.51 -5.83 -1.62
N ILE A 86 -15.40 -6.55 -1.78
CA ILE A 86 -14.21 -6.35 -0.94
C ILE A 86 -13.64 -4.95 -1.14
N ILE A 87 -13.46 -4.51 -2.38
CA ILE A 87 -12.90 -3.19 -2.70
C ILE A 87 -13.82 -2.10 -2.16
N ALA A 88 -15.12 -2.16 -2.42
CA ALA A 88 -16.11 -1.18 -1.96
C ALA A 88 -16.09 -1.07 -0.43
N THR A 89 -16.14 -2.20 0.28
CA THR A 89 -16.12 -2.22 1.74
C THR A 89 -14.84 -1.59 2.29
N ARG A 90 -13.66 -1.94 1.73
CA ARG A 90 -12.38 -1.38 2.17
C ARG A 90 -12.27 0.12 1.91
N ILE A 91 -12.81 0.61 0.78
CA ILE A 91 -12.85 2.04 0.47
C ILE A 91 -13.76 2.77 1.46
N ILE A 92 -14.94 2.24 1.79
CA ILE A 92 -15.87 2.85 2.77
C ILE A 92 -15.19 2.93 4.14
N ILE A 93 -14.51 1.86 4.58
CA ILE A 93 -13.78 1.87 5.85
C ILE A 93 -12.60 2.87 5.80
N ALA A 94 -11.89 2.97 4.67
CA ALA A 94 -10.81 3.94 4.51
C ALA A 94 -11.31 5.38 4.64
N PHE A 95 -12.47 5.72 4.05
CA PHE A 95 -13.13 7.01 4.24
C PHE A 95 -13.50 7.25 5.71
N GLY A 96 -14.12 6.26 6.37
CA GLY A 96 -14.46 6.35 7.79
C GLY A 96 -13.23 6.62 8.66
N MET A 97 -12.14 5.87 8.44
CA MET A 97 -10.88 6.07 9.17
C MET A 97 -10.23 7.43 8.87
N ALA A 98 -10.27 7.89 7.62
CA ALA A 98 -9.77 9.21 7.26
C ALA A 98 -10.54 10.33 7.99
N ILE A 99 -11.88 10.22 8.06
CA ILE A 99 -12.73 11.16 8.80
C ILE A 99 -12.40 11.12 10.30
N ILE A 100 -12.26 9.93 10.88
CA ILE A 100 -11.91 9.78 12.32
C ILE A 100 -10.57 10.46 12.62
N LEU A 101 -9.52 10.18 11.82
CA LEU A 101 -8.20 10.79 12.01
C LEU A 101 -8.25 12.30 11.82
N PHE A 102 -9.00 12.78 10.83
CA PHE A 102 -9.22 14.21 10.63
C PHE A 102 -9.89 14.85 11.84
N CYS A 103 -11.00 14.29 12.34
CA CYS A 103 -11.72 14.79 13.51
C CYS A 103 -10.86 14.76 14.77
N LEU A 104 -10.12 13.69 15.03
CA LEU A 104 -9.21 13.58 16.16
C LEU A 104 -8.13 14.68 16.14
N THR A 105 -7.61 14.97 14.95
CA THR A 105 -6.57 15.99 14.81
C THR A 105 -7.14 17.40 14.93
N TYR A 106 -8.28 17.68 14.26
CA TYR A 106 -8.85 19.01 14.18
C TYR A 106 -9.59 19.44 15.45
N PHE A 107 -10.47 18.59 15.98
CA PHE A 107 -11.32 18.93 17.14
C PHE A 107 -10.66 18.64 18.49
N PHE A 108 -9.93 17.54 18.59
CA PHE A 108 -9.33 17.11 19.86
C PHE A 108 -7.85 17.48 19.98
N GLY A 109 -7.24 18.00 18.93
CA GLY A 109 -5.84 18.41 18.94
C GLY A 109 -4.82 17.26 18.99
N PHE A 110 -5.26 15.99 18.85
CA PHE A 110 -4.34 14.89 18.69
C PHE A 110 -3.51 15.10 17.42
N PHE A 111 -2.24 14.71 17.45
CA PHE A 111 -1.33 14.82 16.31
C PHE A 111 -1.09 16.24 15.77
N LYS A 112 -1.46 17.29 16.52
CA LYS A 112 -1.38 18.70 16.07
C LYS A 112 0.03 19.10 15.64
N SER A 113 1.08 18.57 16.31
CA SER A 113 2.49 18.86 16.00
C SER A 113 2.94 18.41 14.59
N TYR A 114 2.22 17.47 13.95
CA TYR A 114 2.49 16.98 12.60
C TYR A 114 1.20 16.78 11.78
N ALA A 115 0.20 17.62 12.05
CA ALA A 115 -1.11 17.52 11.41
C ALA A 115 -1.05 17.56 9.88
N ALA A 116 -0.24 18.47 9.30
CA ALA A 116 -0.09 18.56 7.86
C ALA A 116 0.46 17.26 7.26
N LEU A 117 1.54 16.70 7.85
CA LEU A 117 2.08 15.39 7.42
C LEU A 117 1.04 14.28 7.50
N LEU A 118 0.24 14.26 8.57
CA LEU A 118 -0.80 13.25 8.75
C LEU A 118 -1.89 13.39 7.69
N TYR A 119 -2.38 14.60 7.40
CA TYR A 119 -3.42 14.81 6.40
C TYR A 119 -2.97 14.38 5.00
N TYR A 120 -1.76 14.73 4.59
CA TYR A 120 -1.19 14.25 3.33
C TYR A 120 -0.96 12.74 3.30
N SER A 121 -0.71 12.13 4.47
CA SER A 121 -0.53 10.67 4.59
C SER A 121 -1.84 9.88 4.47
N LEU A 122 -3.03 10.52 4.65
CA LEU A 122 -4.32 9.81 4.59
C LEU A 122 -4.58 9.11 3.25
N ILE A 123 -3.96 9.58 2.16
CA ILE A 123 -4.06 8.92 0.85
C ILE A 123 -3.57 7.46 0.89
N LEU A 124 -2.68 7.12 1.83
CA LEU A 124 -2.20 5.76 2.04
C LEU A 124 -3.33 4.80 2.46
N LEU A 125 -4.37 5.27 3.17
CA LEU A 125 -5.51 4.42 3.52
C LEU A 125 -6.21 3.90 2.26
N PHE A 126 -6.36 4.75 1.25
CA PHE A 126 -6.98 4.39 -0.02
C PHE A 126 -6.09 3.49 -0.86
N SER A 127 -4.78 3.72 -0.87
CA SER A 127 -3.85 2.81 -1.54
C SER A 127 -3.87 1.43 -0.90
N GLN A 128 -3.93 1.35 0.44
CA GLN A 128 -4.07 0.07 1.15
C GLN A 128 -5.42 -0.60 0.87
N ALA A 129 -6.52 0.18 0.75
CA ALA A 129 -7.83 -0.36 0.37
C ALA A 129 -7.80 -1.04 -1.01
N LEU A 130 -7.04 -0.48 -1.96
CA LEU A 130 -6.94 -1.01 -3.33
C LEU A 130 -5.84 -2.06 -3.52
N PHE A 131 -5.00 -2.32 -2.52
CA PHE A 131 -3.91 -3.29 -2.67
C PHE A 131 -4.43 -4.69 -3.01
N PRO A 132 -4.09 -5.26 -4.20
CA PRO A 132 -4.70 -6.47 -4.74
C PRO A 132 -4.15 -7.78 -4.17
N MET A 133 -3.58 -7.76 -2.95
CA MET A 133 -2.94 -8.92 -2.32
C MET A 133 -3.89 -10.12 -2.22
N PHE A 134 -5.13 -9.89 -1.78
CA PHE A 134 -6.13 -10.95 -1.60
C PHE A 134 -6.47 -11.66 -2.91
N TYR A 135 -6.50 -10.93 -4.03
CA TYR A 135 -6.74 -11.48 -5.36
C TYR A 135 -5.56 -12.35 -5.82
N PHE A 136 -4.34 -11.83 -5.73
CA PHE A 136 -3.16 -12.58 -6.15
C PHE A 136 -2.91 -13.82 -5.28
N GLN A 137 -3.15 -13.71 -3.99
CA GLN A 137 -3.01 -14.82 -3.06
C GLN A 137 -4.05 -15.92 -3.32
N GLY A 138 -5.32 -15.54 -3.56
CA GLY A 138 -6.38 -16.50 -3.86
C GLY A 138 -6.23 -17.22 -5.21
N ASN A 139 -5.48 -16.61 -6.15
CA ASN A 139 -5.15 -17.21 -7.46
C ASN A 139 -3.76 -17.87 -7.49
N ASP A 140 -3.10 -18.11 -6.36
CA ASP A 140 -1.73 -18.66 -6.26
C ASP A 140 -0.66 -17.85 -7.01
N LYS A 141 -0.88 -16.54 -7.15
CA LYS A 141 -0.01 -15.61 -7.89
C LYS A 141 0.69 -14.59 -6.96
N ILE A 142 1.11 -15.00 -5.76
CA ILE A 142 1.68 -14.12 -4.73
C ILE A 142 2.90 -13.34 -5.24
N ALA A 143 3.72 -13.95 -6.12
CA ALA A 143 4.87 -13.29 -6.73
C ALA A 143 4.47 -12.02 -7.51
N TRP A 144 3.29 -11.99 -8.13
CA TRP A 144 2.78 -10.80 -8.82
C TRP A 144 2.42 -9.68 -7.86
N ALA A 145 1.85 -9.99 -6.69
CA ALA A 145 1.60 -8.97 -5.65
C ALA A 145 2.89 -8.31 -5.19
N SER A 146 3.95 -9.11 -4.99
CA SER A 146 5.26 -8.60 -4.61
C SER A 146 5.89 -7.72 -5.70
N LEU A 147 5.73 -8.11 -6.97
CA LEU A 147 6.23 -7.35 -8.12
C LEU A 147 5.50 -6.01 -8.27
N VAL A 148 4.17 -5.99 -8.15
CA VAL A 148 3.35 -4.77 -8.18
C VAL A 148 3.77 -3.82 -7.06
N ASN A 149 3.99 -4.35 -5.84
CA ASN A 149 4.46 -3.55 -4.71
C ASN A 149 5.88 -3.00 -4.93
N ALA A 150 6.79 -3.81 -5.49
CA ALA A 150 8.14 -3.37 -5.83
C ALA A 150 8.13 -2.26 -6.87
N PHE A 151 7.23 -2.34 -7.88
CA PHE A 151 7.07 -1.30 -8.88
C PHE A 151 6.54 0.01 -8.28
N ALA A 152 5.54 -0.07 -7.39
CA ALA A 152 5.01 1.09 -6.68
C ALA A 152 6.11 1.78 -5.84
N LYS A 153 6.90 0.99 -5.10
CA LYS A 153 8.03 1.51 -4.31
C LYS A 153 9.16 2.07 -5.17
N GLY A 154 9.45 1.45 -6.32
CA GLY A 154 10.44 1.97 -7.27
C GLY A 154 10.02 3.33 -7.85
N ALA A 155 8.75 3.47 -8.24
CA ALA A 155 8.20 4.74 -8.70
C ALA A 155 8.24 5.80 -7.58
N TYR A 156 7.89 5.42 -6.35
CA TYR A 156 8.03 6.30 -5.18
C TYR A 156 9.48 6.76 -4.97
N LEU A 157 10.46 5.84 -5.06
CA LEU A 157 11.87 6.20 -4.92
C LEU A 157 12.31 7.23 -5.97
N LEU A 158 11.87 7.08 -7.21
CA LEU A 158 12.12 8.07 -8.27
C LEU A 158 11.52 9.43 -7.92
N LEU A 159 10.27 9.47 -7.44
CA LEU A 159 9.64 10.73 -7.04
C LEU A 159 10.32 11.38 -5.83
N ILE A 160 10.78 10.61 -4.85
CA ILE A 160 11.60 11.17 -3.75
C ILE A 160 12.82 11.88 -4.31
N VAL A 161 13.58 11.21 -5.18
CA VAL A 161 14.81 11.79 -5.75
C VAL A 161 14.52 13.04 -6.56
N LEU A 162 13.37 13.13 -7.22
CA LEU A 162 13.00 14.27 -8.06
C LEU A 162 12.46 15.45 -7.24
N PHE A 163 11.61 15.20 -6.26
CA PHE A 163 10.78 16.23 -5.60
C PHE A 163 11.20 16.57 -4.18
N ILE A 164 11.86 15.65 -3.44
CA ILE A 164 12.25 15.92 -2.06
C ILE A 164 13.70 16.40 -2.04
N LYS A 165 13.90 17.71 -1.83
CA LYS A 165 15.21 18.38 -1.89
C LYS A 165 15.60 19.09 -0.60
N ILE A 166 14.62 19.53 0.17
CA ILE A 166 14.79 20.33 1.38
C ILE A 166 13.94 19.75 2.53
N PRO A 167 14.25 20.05 3.80
CA PRO A 167 13.49 19.54 4.95
C PRO A 167 12.01 19.87 4.92
N GLU A 168 11.61 20.99 4.35
CA GLU A 168 10.24 21.47 4.24
C GLU A 168 9.39 20.56 3.34
N ASP A 169 10.01 19.81 2.43
CA ASP A 169 9.33 18.84 1.55
C ASP A 169 8.84 17.60 2.29
N ALA A 170 9.18 17.45 3.58
CA ALA A 170 8.78 16.33 4.42
C ALA A 170 7.27 16.02 4.32
N THR A 171 6.43 17.06 4.22
CA THR A 171 4.99 16.95 4.11
C THR A 171 4.52 16.10 2.92
N TYR A 172 5.27 16.11 1.83
CA TYR A 172 4.91 15.40 0.61
C TYR A 172 5.39 13.95 0.57
N VAL A 173 6.27 13.52 1.47
CA VAL A 173 6.89 12.17 1.43
C VAL A 173 5.86 11.05 1.45
N ASN A 174 4.98 11.04 2.45
CA ASN A 174 3.95 10.03 2.59
C ASN A 174 2.85 10.18 1.52
N PHE A 175 2.58 11.41 1.06
CA PHE A 175 1.69 11.65 -0.07
C PHE A 175 2.21 10.99 -1.35
N LEU A 176 3.49 11.22 -1.69
CA LEU A 176 4.12 10.60 -2.84
C LEU A 176 4.11 9.06 -2.74
N PHE A 177 4.32 8.52 -1.55
CA PHE A 177 4.20 7.07 -1.32
C PHE A 177 2.79 6.56 -1.58
N GLY A 178 1.78 7.26 -1.03
CA GLY A 178 0.37 6.88 -1.20
C GLY A 178 -0.11 7.00 -2.64
N ILE A 179 0.21 8.11 -3.33
CA ILE A 179 -0.28 8.35 -4.70
C ILE A 179 0.35 7.39 -5.71
N THR A 180 1.66 7.11 -5.59
CA THR A 180 2.31 6.12 -6.47
C THR A 180 1.73 4.73 -6.29
N ALA A 181 1.55 4.30 -5.05
CA ALA A 181 0.92 3.01 -4.77
C ALA A 181 -0.52 2.97 -5.30
N LEU A 182 -1.30 4.02 -5.09
CA LEU A 182 -2.68 4.13 -5.56
C LEU A 182 -2.76 3.99 -7.08
N ILE A 183 -1.95 4.74 -7.83
CA ILE A 183 -1.93 4.70 -9.30
C ILE A 183 -1.55 3.29 -9.78
N VAL A 184 -0.50 2.71 -9.23
CA VAL A 184 -0.04 1.37 -9.64
C VAL A 184 -1.11 0.31 -9.34
N TYR A 185 -1.82 0.41 -8.20
CA TYR A 185 -2.88 -0.55 -7.86
C TYR A 185 -4.12 -0.36 -8.73
N ILE A 186 -4.51 0.87 -9.06
CA ILE A 186 -5.59 1.14 -10.03
C ILE A 186 -5.26 0.54 -11.40
N VAL A 187 -4.06 0.79 -11.91
CA VAL A 187 -3.61 0.20 -13.20
C VAL A 187 -3.62 -1.33 -13.12
N THR A 188 -3.18 -1.89 -12.00
CA THR A 188 -3.22 -3.35 -11.79
C THR A 188 -4.65 -3.89 -11.86
N TRP A 189 -5.62 -3.22 -11.22
CA TRP A 189 -7.02 -3.62 -11.29
C TRP A 189 -7.59 -3.50 -12.70
N ILE A 190 -7.28 -2.44 -13.44
CA ILE A 190 -7.68 -2.31 -14.85
C ILE A 190 -7.16 -3.50 -15.68
N ILE A 191 -5.91 -3.93 -15.44
CA ILE A 191 -5.32 -5.07 -16.14
C ILE A 191 -6.01 -6.38 -15.74
N ILE A 192 -6.35 -6.55 -14.45
CA ILE A 192 -7.06 -7.73 -13.94
C ILE A 192 -8.44 -7.83 -14.60
N TYR A 193 -9.26 -6.77 -14.55
CA TYR A 193 -10.61 -6.76 -15.14
C TYR A 193 -10.64 -6.95 -16.67
N LYS A 194 -9.58 -6.62 -17.38
CA LYS A 194 -9.48 -6.90 -18.84
C LYS A 194 -9.15 -8.34 -19.16
N LYS A 195 -8.65 -9.12 -18.20
CA LYS A 195 -8.19 -10.51 -18.39
C LYS A 195 -9.16 -11.55 -17.83
N GLU A 196 -10.07 -11.16 -16.95
CA GLU A 196 -11.14 -11.99 -16.37
C GLU A 196 -12.38 -11.96 -17.26
#